data_125a55541e1d7621d85d701e113d0e57
#
_entry.id   125a55541e1d7621d85d701e113d0e57
#
_cell.length_a   1.000
_cell.length_b   1.000
_cell.length_c   1.000
_cell.angle_alpha   90.00
_cell.angle_beta   90.00
_cell.angle_gamma   90.00
#
_symmetry.space_group_name_H-M   'P 1'
#
loop_
_entity.id
_entity.type
_entity.pdbx_description
1 polymer ?
#
loop_
_entity_poly.entity_id
_entity_poly.type
_entity_poly.pdbx_seq_one_letter_code
_entity_poly.pdbx_strand_id
1 'polypeptide(L)'
;MSEPTGEWVIAEIQVAPSPPGTRDDPHAHVEAVIGVIADSGLRYEVGALGTTLEGAADAVWDTLRAAHEAMMLAGADGGLSHVKIASVGRTMDSLTTKFR
;
A
#
# COMPACT_ATOMS: atom_id res chain seq x y z
N MET A 1 -10.73 -5.44 26.27
CA MET A 1 -9.68 -5.75 25.36
C MET A 1 -9.63 -4.72 24.26
N SER A 2 -8.49 -4.45 23.85
CA SER A 2 -8.38 -3.55 22.75
C SER A 2 -8.86 -4.25 21.49
N GLU A 3 -9.72 -3.60 20.78
CA GLU A 3 -10.16 -4.08 19.50
C GLU A 3 -8.94 -4.16 18.59
N PRO A 4 -8.71 -5.28 17.90
CA PRO A 4 -7.65 -5.28 16.87
C PRO A 4 -7.88 -4.17 15.86
N THR A 5 -9.15 -3.90 15.55
CA THR A 5 -9.52 -2.86 14.61
C THR A 5 -9.26 -1.46 15.13
N GLY A 6 -9.12 -1.29 16.45
CA GLY A 6 -8.79 -0.01 17.05
C GLY A 6 -7.31 0.28 17.04
N GLU A 7 -6.50 -0.70 16.71
CA GLU A 7 -5.08 -0.53 16.63
C GLU A 7 -4.69 0.26 15.38
N TRP A 8 -3.79 1.22 15.57
CA TRP A 8 -3.26 2.00 14.45
C TRP A 8 -2.01 1.33 13.92
N VAL A 9 -1.95 1.11 12.63
CA VAL A 9 -0.77 0.50 12.02
C VAL A 9 -0.28 1.35 10.85
N ILE A 10 1.02 1.23 10.59
CA ILE A 10 1.67 1.83 9.43
C ILE A 10 2.17 0.68 8.58
N ALA A 11 1.97 0.75 7.29
CA ALA A 11 2.47 -0.26 6.37
C ALA A 11 3.16 0.39 5.18
N GLU A 12 4.11 -0.33 4.62
CA GLU A 12 4.68 0.02 3.32
C GLU A 12 4.51 -1.17 2.40
N ILE A 13 4.05 -0.91 1.18
CA ILE A 13 3.94 -1.95 0.17
C ILE A 13 4.75 -1.56 -1.05
N GLN A 14 5.59 -2.49 -1.50
CA GLN A 14 6.32 -2.40 -2.76
C GLN A 14 5.83 -3.54 -3.64
N VAL A 15 5.45 -3.23 -4.87
CA VAL A 15 4.92 -4.24 -5.79
C VAL A 15 5.82 -4.40 -7.00
N ALA A 16 5.87 -5.63 -7.50
CA ALA A 16 6.62 -5.97 -8.70
C ALA A 16 5.72 -6.83 -9.60
N PRO A 17 4.82 -6.20 -10.35
CA PRO A 17 4.01 -6.94 -11.32
C PRO A 17 4.82 -7.36 -12.53
N SER A 18 4.44 -8.49 -13.12
CA SER A 18 5.08 -9.03 -14.32
C SER A 18 4.01 -9.25 -15.39
N PRO A 19 3.98 -8.44 -16.43
CA PRO A 19 4.77 -7.22 -16.65
C PRO A 19 4.28 -6.04 -15.80
N PRO A 20 5.07 -4.96 -15.68
CA PRO A 20 4.65 -3.77 -14.90
C PRO A 20 3.50 -2.99 -15.53
N GLY A 21 3.25 -3.20 -16.80
CA GLY A 21 2.18 -2.54 -17.51
C GLY A 21 2.02 -3.13 -18.89
N THR A 22 1.49 -2.32 -19.79
CA THR A 22 1.25 -2.70 -21.17
C THR A 22 2.18 -1.93 -22.10
N ARG A 23 2.16 -2.25 -23.38
CA ARG A 23 2.94 -1.54 -24.37
C ARG A 23 2.58 -0.05 -24.41
N ASP A 24 1.29 0.26 -24.30
CA ASP A 24 0.80 1.63 -24.41
C ASP A 24 0.87 2.36 -23.07
N ASP A 25 0.91 1.63 -21.97
CA ASP A 25 0.99 2.19 -20.62
C ASP A 25 1.95 1.33 -19.81
N PRO A 26 3.28 1.62 -19.88
CA PRO A 26 4.30 0.73 -19.30
C PRO A 26 4.21 0.51 -17.80
N HIS A 27 3.47 1.35 -17.08
CA HIS A 27 3.34 1.24 -15.63
C HIS A 27 1.90 1.01 -15.17
N ALA A 28 1.01 0.61 -16.08
CA ALA A 28 -0.40 0.47 -15.79
C ALA A 28 -0.69 -0.43 -14.59
N HIS A 29 0.05 -1.52 -14.44
CA HIS A 29 -0.20 -2.48 -13.36
C HIS A 29 0.26 -1.94 -12.00
N VAL A 30 1.34 -1.16 -11.98
CA VAL A 30 1.79 -0.47 -10.77
C VAL A 30 0.82 0.64 -10.40
N GLU A 31 0.38 1.40 -11.40
CA GLU A 31 -0.56 2.51 -11.19
C GLU A 31 -1.90 2.03 -10.65
N ALA A 32 -2.33 0.83 -11.07
CA ALA A 32 -3.55 0.23 -10.55
C ALA A 32 -3.46 -0.01 -9.04
N VAL A 33 -2.30 -0.42 -8.56
CA VAL A 33 -2.06 -0.61 -7.12
C VAL A 33 -2.17 0.72 -6.38
N ILE A 34 -1.51 1.75 -6.89
CA ILE A 34 -1.54 3.08 -6.29
C ILE A 34 -2.97 3.62 -6.28
N GLY A 35 -3.73 3.39 -7.35
CA GLY A 35 -5.13 3.80 -7.42
C GLY A 35 -5.99 3.18 -6.33
N VAL A 36 -5.81 1.90 -6.06
CA VAL A 36 -6.54 1.21 -4.98
C VAL A 36 -6.22 1.84 -3.62
N ILE A 37 -4.94 2.13 -3.38
CA ILE A 37 -4.54 2.75 -2.11
C ILE A 37 -5.13 4.16 -2.01
N ALA A 38 -5.07 4.93 -3.08
CA ALA A 38 -5.63 6.30 -3.10
C ALA A 38 -7.13 6.29 -2.84
N ASP A 39 -7.85 5.30 -3.36
CA ASP A 39 -9.29 5.20 -3.19
C ASP A 39 -9.70 4.64 -1.83
N SER A 40 -8.77 4.14 -1.04
CA SER A 40 -9.06 3.54 0.26
C SER A 40 -9.56 4.54 1.30
N GLY A 41 -9.28 5.82 1.11
CA GLY A 41 -9.56 6.84 2.12
C GLY A 41 -8.52 6.92 3.23
N LEU A 42 -7.53 6.02 3.23
CA LEU A 42 -6.47 6.05 4.22
C LEU A 42 -5.42 7.09 3.85
N ARG A 43 -4.72 7.58 4.85
CA ARG A 43 -3.57 8.43 4.60
C ARG A 43 -2.48 7.61 3.94
N TYR A 44 -1.89 8.12 2.87
CA TYR A 44 -0.83 7.43 2.17
C TYR A 44 0.17 8.41 1.56
N GLU A 45 1.34 7.89 1.24
CA GLU A 45 2.42 8.64 0.58
C GLU A 45 3.10 7.73 -0.41
N VAL A 46 3.13 8.13 -1.68
CA VAL A 46 3.84 7.38 -2.73
C VAL A 46 5.30 7.78 -2.69
N GLY A 47 6.17 6.81 -2.44
CA GLY A 47 7.61 7.01 -2.48
C GLY A 47 8.22 6.41 -3.74
N ALA A 48 9.53 6.59 -3.88
CA ALA A 48 10.24 6.08 -5.04
C ALA A 48 10.28 4.55 -5.10
N LEU A 49 10.28 3.89 -3.96
CA LEU A 49 10.43 2.43 -3.88
C LEU A 49 9.22 1.71 -3.30
N GLY A 50 8.20 2.42 -2.91
CA GLY A 50 7.00 1.83 -2.32
C GLY A 50 6.05 2.89 -1.84
N THR A 51 4.88 2.46 -1.39
CA THR A 51 3.85 3.35 -0.89
C THR A 51 3.61 3.06 0.57
N THR A 52 3.64 4.10 1.40
CA THR A 52 3.38 4.00 2.83
C THR A 52 1.94 4.43 3.09
N LEU A 53 1.25 3.71 3.96
CA LEU A 53 -0.12 4.02 4.34
C LEU A 53 -0.32 3.72 5.82
N GLU A 54 -1.35 4.32 6.41
CA GLU A 54 -1.64 4.14 7.82
C GLU A 54 -3.12 4.21 8.09
N GLY A 55 -3.52 3.61 9.18
CA GLY A 55 -4.93 3.63 9.62
C GLY A 55 -5.22 2.52 10.62
N ALA A 56 -6.50 2.29 10.84
CA ALA A 56 -6.95 1.18 11.66
C ALA A 56 -6.49 -0.14 11.02
N ALA A 57 -6.10 -1.10 11.84
CA ALA A 57 -5.48 -2.34 11.37
C ALA A 57 -6.30 -3.04 10.29
N ASP A 58 -7.59 -3.24 10.52
CA ASP A 58 -8.42 -3.94 9.54
C ASP A 58 -8.45 -3.22 8.19
N ALA A 59 -8.57 -1.89 8.22
CA ALA A 59 -8.61 -1.10 6.99
C ALA A 59 -7.30 -1.19 6.23
N VAL A 60 -6.18 -1.17 6.95
CA VAL A 60 -4.85 -1.28 6.33
C VAL A 60 -4.67 -2.67 5.72
N TRP A 61 -5.01 -3.74 6.47
CA TRP A 61 -4.90 -5.10 5.94
C TRP A 61 -5.77 -5.31 4.70
N ASP A 62 -7.01 -4.82 4.74
CA ASP A 62 -7.91 -4.93 3.59
C ASP A 62 -7.34 -4.20 2.37
N THR A 63 -6.78 -3.01 2.59
CA THR A 63 -6.20 -2.21 1.52
C THR A 63 -4.96 -2.88 0.93
N LEU A 64 -4.09 -3.46 1.77
CA LEU A 64 -2.92 -4.18 1.30
C LEU A 64 -3.31 -5.37 0.43
N ARG A 65 -4.31 -6.11 0.84
CA ARG A 65 -4.81 -7.24 0.05
C ARG A 65 -5.36 -6.77 -1.28
N ALA A 66 -6.20 -5.74 -1.27
CA ALA A 66 -6.78 -5.20 -2.49
C ALA A 66 -5.70 -4.64 -3.41
N ALA A 67 -4.67 -4.01 -2.84
CA ALA A 67 -3.55 -3.48 -3.61
C ALA A 67 -2.80 -4.60 -4.33
N HIS A 68 -2.51 -5.69 -3.64
CA HIS A 68 -1.85 -6.84 -4.26
C HIS A 68 -2.71 -7.42 -5.39
N GLU A 69 -4.00 -7.60 -5.12
CA GLU A 69 -4.92 -8.17 -6.11
C GLU A 69 -5.10 -7.26 -7.32
N ALA A 70 -4.93 -5.95 -7.14
CA ALA A 70 -5.09 -4.99 -8.23
C ALA A 70 -4.12 -5.24 -9.38
N MET A 71 -2.92 -5.74 -9.11
CA MET A 71 -1.97 -6.09 -10.17
C MET A 71 -2.55 -7.15 -11.10
N MET A 72 -3.16 -8.16 -10.51
CA MET A 72 -3.71 -9.28 -11.27
C MET A 72 -4.97 -8.87 -12.02
N LEU A 73 -5.82 -8.08 -11.38
CA LEU A 73 -7.04 -7.57 -12.01
C LEU A 73 -6.73 -6.63 -13.17
N ALA A 74 -5.62 -5.92 -13.09
CA ALA A 74 -5.20 -5.01 -14.17
C ALA A 74 -4.61 -5.75 -15.37
N GLY A 75 -4.27 -7.03 -15.21
CA GLY A 75 -3.81 -7.85 -16.31
C GLY A 75 -2.40 -8.40 -16.21
N ALA A 76 -1.73 -8.23 -15.07
CA ALA A 76 -0.42 -8.83 -14.89
C ALA A 76 -0.52 -10.36 -14.88
N ASP A 77 0.50 -11.02 -15.40
CA ASP A 77 0.59 -12.49 -15.38
C ASP A 77 0.99 -13.00 -14.03
N GLY A 78 1.75 -12.22 -13.29
CA GLY A 78 2.16 -12.51 -11.93
C GLY A 78 2.51 -11.24 -11.21
N GLY A 79 2.67 -11.32 -9.90
CA GLY A 79 3.03 -10.15 -9.12
C GLY A 79 3.57 -10.55 -7.76
N LEU A 80 4.51 -9.76 -7.28
CA LEU A 80 5.10 -9.92 -5.97
C LEU A 80 4.86 -8.66 -5.17
N SER A 81 4.44 -8.80 -3.94
CA SER A 81 4.35 -7.66 -3.02
C SER A 81 5.27 -7.88 -1.83
N HIS A 82 6.06 -6.87 -1.52
CA HIS A 82 6.80 -6.80 -0.27
C HIS A 82 6.05 -5.87 0.66
N VAL A 83 5.70 -6.34 1.84
CA VAL A 83 4.96 -5.55 2.81
C VAL A 83 5.72 -5.51 4.12
N LYS A 84 5.86 -4.29 4.65
CA LYS A 84 6.30 -4.05 6.02
C LYS A 84 5.11 -3.49 6.76
N ILE A 85 4.85 -3.98 7.96
CA ILE A 85 3.77 -3.45 8.76
C ILE A 85 4.25 -3.26 10.19
N ALA A 86 3.91 -2.13 10.77
CA ALA A 86 4.33 -1.76 12.11
C ALA A 86 3.13 -1.40 12.98
N SER A 87 3.09 -2.00 14.17
CA SER A 87 2.07 -1.73 15.18
C SER A 87 2.76 -1.08 16.38
N VAL A 88 3.15 0.19 16.22
CA VAL A 88 4.04 0.87 17.16
C VAL A 88 3.38 2.06 17.85
N GLY A 89 2.08 2.26 17.66
CA GLY A 89 1.37 3.37 18.29
C GLY A 89 1.86 4.74 17.81
N ARG A 90 2.34 4.82 16.59
CA ARG A 90 2.87 6.05 16.00
C ARG A 90 2.19 6.32 14.68
N THR A 91 2.29 7.57 14.21
CA THR A 91 1.79 7.96 12.90
C THR A 91 2.96 8.18 11.95
N MET A 92 2.66 8.18 10.66
CA MET A 92 3.66 8.50 9.63
C MET A 92 4.32 9.84 9.94
N ASP A 93 3.52 10.86 10.27
CA ASP A 93 4.05 12.17 10.58
C ASP A 93 4.96 12.16 11.80
N SER A 94 4.56 11.45 12.85
CA SER A 94 5.35 11.41 14.08
C SER A 94 6.73 10.81 13.86
N LEU A 95 6.87 9.94 12.87
CA LEU A 95 8.14 9.29 12.57
C LEU A 95 9.00 10.08 11.59
N THR A 96 8.42 10.98 10.81
CA THR A 96 9.14 11.65 9.73
C THR A 96 9.28 13.16 9.88
N THR A 97 8.45 13.81 10.69
CA THR A 97 8.44 15.27 10.83
C THR A 97 9.81 15.85 11.11
N LYS A 98 10.59 15.18 11.95
CA LYS A 98 11.93 15.63 12.32
C LYS A 98 12.85 15.79 11.10
N PHE A 99 12.58 15.05 10.03
CA PHE A 99 13.45 14.98 8.86
C PHE A 99 12.91 15.72 7.64
N ARG A 100 11.81 16.46 7.82
CA ARG A 100 11.14 17.11 6.70
C ARG A 100 10.92 18.59 6.88
#